data_51e9a9e123aa66da98d55b0da3cbc8ac
#
_entry.id   51e9a9e123aa66da98d55b0da3cbc8ac
#
_cell.length_a   1.000
_cell.length_b   1.000
_cell.length_c   1.000
_cell.angle_alpha   90.00
_cell.angle_beta   90.00
_cell.angle_gamma   90.00
#
_symmetry.space_group_name_H-M   'P 1'
#
loop_
_entity.id
_entity.type
_entity.pdbx_description
1 polymer ?
#
loop_
_entity_poly.entity_id
_entity_poly.type
_entity_poly.pdbx_seq_one_letter_code
_entity_poly.pdbx_strand_id
1 'polypeptide(L)'
;MNVLVVNCGSSSLKYQLLVMTTETELAKGLFEKIGDQDAIFTHKRPNADKLERVEPILNHKEALRILLDILVDAEYGVIKSMDEIDAVGHRVVHGGEKFADSVLITPAVMEALEECCSLAPLHNPPNIQGIEACQAIMPNVPQVAVFDTAFHQTMPKEAYMYALPYEYYEDYGIRRYGFHGTSHKYVAQRCAELMGKHMSDLRIITCHLGNGSSVSAIKGGRSIDTTMGFTPLSGLIMGTRTGDIDPAIVPFLMDKTGMSYEEVDKVMNKESGVLGISGVSNDFRVIEEAAANGHKRAKLALNMFHYKVRRVIGAFAAVMGGVDAIIFTAGIGENGIGNRDAICNGLEYLGTRIDPERNNIRGKEQEISAEGSKVKIFVIPTNEEIMIARDTQRITSALKK
;
A
#
# COMPACT_ATOMS: atom_id res chain seq x y z
N MET A 1 25.89 3.87 -0.97
CA MET A 1 25.11 2.66 -1.30
C MET A 1 23.92 3.08 -2.15
N ASN A 2 23.82 2.55 -3.36
CA ASN A 2 22.69 2.79 -4.26
C ASN A 2 21.78 1.56 -4.22
N VAL A 3 20.50 1.77 -3.93
CA VAL A 3 19.49 0.71 -3.88
C VAL A 3 18.49 0.93 -5.00
N LEU A 4 18.33 -0.09 -5.84
CA LEU A 4 17.27 -0.15 -6.83
C LEU A 4 16.02 -0.77 -6.17
N VAL A 5 14.93 -0.05 -6.12
CA VAL A 5 13.63 -0.55 -5.67
C VAL A 5 12.79 -0.92 -6.88
N VAL A 6 12.23 -2.13 -6.87
CA VAL A 6 11.40 -2.66 -7.96
C VAL A 6 10.06 -3.15 -7.41
N ASN A 7 8.99 -2.78 -8.07
CA ASN A 7 7.62 -3.21 -7.77
C ASN A 7 6.97 -3.70 -9.06
N CYS A 8 6.87 -5.02 -9.24
CA CYS A 8 6.27 -5.67 -10.39
C CYS A 8 4.80 -6.00 -10.11
N GLY A 9 3.90 -5.37 -10.86
CA GLY A 9 2.48 -5.76 -10.94
C GLY A 9 2.22 -6.69 -12.14
N SER A 10 0.99 -7.11 -12.36
CA SER A 10 0.61 -8.04 -13.44
C SER A 10 0.95 -7.50 -14.85
N SER A 11 0.77 -6.20 -15.08
CA SER A 11 1.04 -5.52 -16.37
C SER A 11 1.80 -4.21 -16.18
N SER A 12 2.49 -4.05 -15.07
CA SER A 12 3.23 -2.82 -14.75
C SER A 12 4.51 -3.13 -13.97
N LEU A 13 5.50 -2.24 -14.10
CA LEU A 13 6.71 -2.25 -13.29
C LEU A 13 7.03 -0.82 -12.89
N LYS A 14 7.09 -0.55 -11.58
CA LYS A 14 7.54 0.72 -11.03
C LYS A 14 8.93 0.54 -10.43
N TYR A 15 9.80 1.50 -10.63
CA TYR A 15 11.14 1.48 -10.03
C TYR A 15 11.57 2.83 -9.49
N GLN A 16 12.53 2.78 -8.57
CA GLN A 16 13.23 3.95 -8.05
C GLN A 16 14.66 3.57 -7.70
N LEU A 17 15.64 4.38 -8.13
CA LEU A 17 17.04 4.26 -7.72
C LEU A 17 17.36 5.32 -6.68
N LEU A 18 17.84 4.89 -5.52
CA LEU A 18 18.02 5.74 -4.34
C LEU A 18 19.46 5.68 -3.83
N VAL A 19 20.03 6.84 -3.49
CA VAL A 19 21.30 6.94 -2.75
C VAL A 19 20.98 6.91 -1.26
N MET A 20 21.34 5.82 -0.58
CA MET A 20 20.93 5.59 0.81
C MET A 20 21.71 6.40 1.86
N THR A 21 22.84 7.01 1.52
CA THR A 21 23.55 7.92 2.43
C THR A 21 22.83 9.24 2.68
N THR A 22 22.03 9.66 1.73
CA THR A 22 21.25 10.91 1.76
C THR A 22 19.75 10.69 1.57
N GLU A 23 19.33 9.45 1.33
CA GLU A 23 17.96 9.06 0.97
C GLU A 23 17.39 9.87 -0.21
N THR A 24 18.26 10.18 -1.19
CA THR A 24 17.87 10.96 -2.37
C THR A 24 17.58 10.07 -3.58
N GLU A 25 16.54 10.44 -4.31
CA GLU A 25 16.16 9.80 -5.58
C GLU A 25 17.15 10.22 -6.68
N LEU A 26 17.75 9.25 -7.37
CA LEU A 26 18.52 9.49 -8.60
C LEU A 26 17.62 9.41 -9.82
N ALA A 27 16.75 8.42 -9.87
CA ALA A 27 15.79 8.24 -10.94
C ALA A 27 14.59 7.43 -10.46
N LYS A 28 13.45 7.61 -11.15
CA LYS A 28 12.27 6.74 -11.03
C LYS A 28 11.60 6.56 -12.38
N GLY A 29 10.80 5.52 -12.49
CA GLY A 29 10.01 5.28 -13.68
C GLY A 29 8.89 4.27 -13.49
N LEU A 30 8.12 4.17 -14.55
CA LEU A 30 6.94 3.33 -14.60
C LEU A 30 6.82 2.73 -15.99
N PHE A 31 6.60 1.44 -16.05
CA PHE A 31 6.13 0.71 -17.22
C PHE A 31 4.67 0.37 -17.02
N GLU A 32 3.85 0.65 -18.01
CA GLU A 32 2.42 0.36 -18.01
C GLU A 32 2.07 -0.46 -19.24
N LYS A 33 1.03 -1.30 -19.14
CA LYS A 33 0.58 -2.21 -20.21
C LYS A 33 1.67 -3.16 -20.72
N ILE A 34 2.50 -3.69 -19.82
CA ILE A 34 3.48 -4.72 -20.18
C ILE A 34 2.71 -5.92 -20.75
N GLY A 35 3.14 -6.41 -21.90
CA GLY A 35 2.47 -7.43 -22.70
C GLY A 35 1.77 -6.87 -23.96
N ASP A 36 1.56 -5.57 -24.03
CA ASP A 36 0.85 -4.91 -25.15
C ASP A 36 1.83 -4.30 -26.16
N GLN A 37 1.31 -4.00 -27.36
CA GLN A 37 2.07 -3.34 -28.44
C GLN A 37 2.25 -1.83 -28.18
N ASP A 38 1.39 -1.24 -27.35
CA ASP A 38 1.37 0.16 -26.96
C ASP A 38 1.73 0.35 -25.46
N ALA A 39 2.65 -0.46 -24.97
CA ALA A 39 3.17 -0.29 -23.63
C ALA A 39 3.83 1.08 -23.45
N ILE A 40 3.66 1.68 -22.28
CA ILE A 40 4.16 3.02 -21.98
C ILE A 40 5.30 2.91 -20.99
N PHE A 41 6.45 3.46 -21.35
CA PHE A 41 7.60 3.60 -20.45
C PHE A 41 7.82 5.06 -20.11
N THR A 42 7.91 5.38 -18.82
CA THR A 42 8.28 6.70 -18.33
C THR A 42 9.51 6.64 -17.45
N HIS A 43 10.42 7.57 -17.66
CA HIS A 43 11.62 7.75 -16.83
C HIS A 43 11.75 9.20 -16.41
N LYS A 44 12.06 9.43 -15.13
CA LYS A 44 12.22 10.77 -14.55
C LYS A 44 13.50 10.83 -13.74
N ARG A 45 14.20 11.95 -13.86
CA ARG A 45 15.34 12.33 -13.02
C ARG A 45 15.03 13.62 -12.30
N PRO A 46 15.61 13.89 -11.11
CA PRO A 46 15.49 15.19 -10.47
C PRO A 46 15.98 16.31 -11.41
N ASN A 47 15.18 17.37 -11.49
CA ASN A 47 15.50 18.59 -12.27
C ASN A 47 15.74 18.36 -13.78
N ALA A 48 15.22 17.28 -14.36
CA ALA A 48 15.28 16.98 -15.79
C ALA A 48 13.90 16.70 -16.37
N ASP A 49 13.78 16.86 -17.69
CA ASP A 49 12.54 16.54 -18.39
C ASP A 49 12.21 15.04 -18.29
N LYS A 50 10.92 14.75 -18.25
CA LYS A 50 10.40 13.38 -18.27
C LYS A 50 10.64 12.77 -19.66
N LEU A 51 11.29 11.61 -19.71
CA LEU A 51 11.27 10.77 -20.90
C LEU A 51 9.98 9.95 -20.90
N GLU A 52 9.31 9.88 -22.04
CA GLU A 52 8.18 8.98 -22.25
C GLU A 52 8.34 8.31 -23.62
N ARG A 53 8.17 6.98 -23.65
CA ARG A 53 8.20 6.17 -24.87
C ARG A 53 6.95 5.28 -24.90
N VAL A 54 6.42 5.07 -26.09
CA VAL A 54 5.35 4.10 -26.35
C VAL A 54 5.91 3.10 -27.35
N GLU A 55 6.09 1.88 -26.91
CA GLU A 55 6.71 0.81 -27.71
C GLU A 55 6.25 -0.57 -27.21
N PRO A 56 6.34 -1.64 -28.03
CA PRO A 56 6.06 -2.98 -27.56
C PRO A 56 7.02 -3.38 -26.44
N ILE A 57 6.47 -3.86 -25.30
CA ILE A 57 7.23 -4.43 -24.18
C ILE A 57 6.55 -5.73 -23.80
N LEU A 58 7.12 -6.85 -24.25
CA LEU A 58 6.44 -8.14 -24.25
C LEU A 58 6.28 -8.77 -22.85
N ASN A 59 7.17 -8.47 -21.92
CA ASN A 59 7.17 -9.06 -20.59
C ASN A 59 8.04 -8.25 -19.59
N HIS A 60 7.98 -8.63 -18.32
CA HIS A 60 8.73 -7.98 -17.24
C HIS A 60 10.27 -8.07 -17.41
N LYS A 61 10.76 -9.15 -18.02
CA LYS A 61 12.22 -9.29 -18.29
C LYS A 61 12.69 -8.23 -19.27
N GLU A 62 11.92 -7.95 -20.31
CA GLU A 62 12.23 -6.89 -21.28
C GLU A 62 12.09 -5.51 -20.63
N ALA A 63 11.05 -5.27 -19.85
CA ALA A 63 10.90 -4.01 -19.09
C ALA A 63 12.11 -3.76 -18.17
N LEU A 64 12.59 -4.77 -17.46
CA LEU A 64 13.79 -4.69 -16.62
C LEU A 64 15.05 -4.41 -17.43
N ARG A 65 15.21 -5.03 -18.59
CA ARG A 65 16.36 -4.74 -19.48
C ARG A 65 16.34 -3.27 -19.90
N ILE A 66 15.20 -2.75 -20.38
CA ILE A 66 15.03 -1.34 -20.75
C ILE A 66 15.33 -0.42 -19.56
N LEU A 67 14.83 -0.78 -18.36
CA LEU A 67 15.11 -0.05 -17.13
C LEU A 67 16.63 0.04 -16.87
N LEU A 68 17.33 -1.07 -16.94
CA LEU A 68 18.75 -1.11 -16.65
C LEU A 68 19.57 -0.38 -17.73
N ASP A 69 19.21 -0.55 -18.99
CA ASP A 69 19.83 0.18 -20.11
C ASP A 69 19.70 1.70 -19.94
N ILE A 70 18.50 2.19 -19.56
CA ILE A 70 18.26 3.63 -19.38
C ILE A 70 19.03 4.20 -18.18
N LEU A 71 19.26 3.43 -17.12
CA LEU A 71 20.00 3.90 -15.95
C LEU A 71 21.47 4.23 -16.28
N VAL A 72 22.06 3.55 -17.27
CA VAL A 72 23.45 3.75 -17.73
C VAL A 72 23.53 4.50 -19.07
N ASP A 73 22.42 4.92 -19.63
CA ASP A 73 22.35 5.64 -20.91
C ASP A 73 23.19 6.93 -20.88
N ALA A 74 23.80 7.31 -22.01
CA ALA A 74 24.67 8.49 -22.09
C ALA A 74 23.92 9.81 -21.88
N GLU A 75 22.63 9.88 -22.26
CA GLU A 75 21.80 11.09 -22.18
C GLU A 75 20.86 11.07 -20.99
N TYR A 76 20.23 9.91 -20.69
CA TYR A 76 19.18 9.76 -19.67
C TYR A 76 19.68 9.04 -18.41
N GLY A 77 20.85 8.49 -18.42
CA GLY A 77 21.37 7.72 -17.30
C GLY A 77 21.73 8.56 -16.07
N VAL A 78 21.84 7.87 -14.94
CA VAL A 78 22.16 8.46 -13.63
C VAL A 78 23.31 7.74 -12.93
N ILE A 79 23.78 6.61 -13.48
CA ILE A 79 24.95 5.86 -13.06
C ILE A 79 25.83 5.54 -14.28
N LYS A 80 27.12 5.27 -14.05
CA LYS A 80 28.06 5.01 -15.15
C LYS A 80 28.12 3.54 -15.55
N SER A 81 27.85 2.66 -14.61
CA SER A 81 27.81 1.21 -14.83
C SER A 81 26.83 0.55 -13.87
N MET A 82 26.42 -0.67 -14.21
CA MET A 82 25.54 -1.48 -13.36
C MET A 82 26.18 -1.86 -12.02
N ASP A 83 27.53 -1.85 -11.92
CA ASP A 83 28.25 -2.12 -10.68
C ASP A 83 28.01 -1.05 -9.59
N GLU A 84 27.44 0.08 -9.95
CA GLU A 84 27.03 1.10 -8.98
C GLU A 84 25.71 0.77 -8.27
N ILE A 85 24.99 -0.29 -8.67
CA ILE A 85 23.81 -0.80 -7.95
C ILE A 85 24.30 -1.78 -6.88
N ASP A 86 24.25 -1.37 -5.62
CA ASP A 86 24.75 -2.17 -4.50
C ASP A 86 23.76 -3.25 -4.03
N ALA A 87 22.45 -3.03 -4.22
CA ALA A 87 21.40 -3.97 -3.83
C ALA A 87 20.08 -3.67 -4.56
N VAL A 88 19.20 -4.68 -4.63
CA VAL A 88 17.83 -4.54 -5.14
C VAL A 88 16.82 -4.86 -4.04
N GLY A 89 15.85 -3.98 -3.84
CA GLY A 89 14.69 -4.22 -2.97
C GLY A 89 13.44 -4.49 -3.80
N HIS A 90 12.78 -5.61 -3.56
CA HIS A 90 11.54 -6.00 -4.24
C HIS A 90 10.35 -5.85 -3.31
N ARG A 91 9.32 -5.15 -3.76
CA ARG A 91 8.00 -5.27 -3.12
C ARG A 91 7.41 -6.63 -3.47
N VAL A 92 7.00 -7.36 -2.45
CA VAL A 92 6.24 -8.61 -2.55
C VAL A 92 4.92 -8.44 -1.80
N VAL A 93 3.81 -8.80 -2.43
CA VAL A 93 2.50 -8.52 -1.84
C VAL A 93 2.23 -9.42 -0.64
N HIS A 94 2.53 -10.71 -0.72
CA HIS A 94 2.16 -11.65 0.33
C HIS A 94 3.32 -12.55 0.77
N GLY A 95 3.63 -12.50 2.06
CA GLY A 95 4.66 -13.35 2.68
C GLY A 95 4.13 -14.51 3.52
N GLY A 96 2.81 -14.70 3.55
CA GLY A 96 2.18 -15.70 4.42
C GLY A 96 2.51 -15.45 5.90
N GLU A 97 2.55 -16.50 6.69
CA GLU A 97 3.06 -16.47 8.07
C GLU A 97 4.57 -16.72 8.16
N LYS A 98 5.20 -17.08 7.01
CA LYS A 98 6.63 -17.41 6.96
C LYS A 98 7.53 -16.18 7.12
N PHE A 99 7.03 -14.99 6.73
CA PHE A 99 7.82 -13.77 6.71
C PHE A 99 7.19 -12.67 7.57
N ALA A 100 7.77 -12.48 8.76
CA ALA A 100 7.41 -11.41 9.69
C ALA A 100 8.28 -10.15 9.56
N ASP A 101 9.30 -10.18 8.69
CA ASP A 101 10.17 -9.05 8.34
C ASP A 101 10.64 -9.22 6.89
N SER A 102 11.29 -8.21 6.36
CA SER A 102 11.99 -8.25 5.07
C SER A 102 13.15 -9.25 5.13
N VAL A 103 13.43 -9.95 4.03
CA VAL A 103 14.44 -11.01 4.01
C VAL A 103 15.35 -10.94 2.77
N LEU A 104 16.60 -11.38 2.91
CA LEU A 104 17.49 -11.63 1.78
C LEU A 104 16.92 -12.76 0.92
N ILE A 105 16.82 -12.55 -0.37
CA ILE A 105 16.31 -13.56 -1.30
C ILE A 105 17.35 -14.65 -1.51
N THR A 106 17.00 -15.87 -1.11
CA THR A 106 17.76 -17.11 -1.29
C THR A 106 16.89 -18.13 -2.02
N PRO A 107 17.42 -19.26 -2.52
CA PRO A 107 16.61 -20.33 -3.11
C PRO A 107 15.46 -20.77 -2.19
N ALA A 108 15.71 -20.94 -0.89
CA ALA A 108 14.68 -21.32 0.08
C ALA A 108 13.60 -20.22 0.25
N VAL A 109 13.96 -18.93 0.12
CA VAL A 109 12.96 -17.85 0.12
C VAL A 109 12.13 -17.89 -1.16
N MET A 110 12.71 -18.19 -2.32
CA MET A 110 11.96 -18.32 -3.56
C MET A 110 10.93 -19.45 -3.49
N GLU A 111 11.32 -20.64 -2.99
CA GLU A 111 10.38 -21.75 -2.76
C GLU A 111 9.22 -21.33 -1.84
N ALA A 112 9.51 -20.62 -0.75
CA ALA A 112 8.48 -20.11 0.16
C ALA A 112 7.57 -19.05 -0.48
N LEU A 113 8.09 -18.23 -1.41
CA LEU A 113 7.28 -17.28 -2.18
C LEU A 113 6.33 -17.98 -3.15
N GLU A 114 6.78 -19.07 -3.80
CA GLU A 114 5.94 -19.89 -4.68
C GLU A 114 4.77 -20.51 -3.91
N GLU A 115 5.00 -21.03 -2.70
CA GLU A 115 3.93 -21.53 -1.84
C GLU A 115 2.91 -20.44 -1.48
N CYS A 116 3.36 -19.20 -1.28
CA CYS A 116 2.49 -18.04 -1.01
C CYS A 116 1.66 -17.61 -2.23
N CYS A 117 1.90 -18.11 -3.43
CA CYS A 117 1.09 -17.80 -4.62
C CYS A 117 -0.37 -18.23 -4.46
N SER A 118 -0.65 -19.26 -3.69
CA SER A 118 -2.04 -19.69 -3.39
C SER A 118 -2.82 -18.63 -2.59
N LEU A 119 -2.13 -17.81 -1.78
CA LEU A 119 -2.72 -16.73 -0.98
C LEU A 119 -2.88 -15.42 -1.78
N ALA A 120 -2.06 -15.23 -2.82
CA ALA A 120 -2.08 -14.02 -3.65
C ALA A 120 -1.84 -14.35 -5.15
N PRO A 121 -2.75 -15.11 -5.79
CA PRO A 121 -2.52 -15.67 -7.13
C PRO A 121 -2.40 -14.61 -8.24
N LEU A 122 -2.92 -13.41 -8.03
CA LEU A 122 -2.83 -12.29 -8.98
C LEU A 122 -1.60 -11.39 -8.76
N HIS A 123 -0.90 -11.52 -7.62
CA HIS A 123 0.15 -10.58 -7.22
C HIS A 123 1.52 -11.24 -7.07
N ASN A 124 1.61 -12.36 -6.36
CA ASN A 124 2.90 -13.01 -6.09
C ASN A 124 3.59 -13.53 -7.37
N PRO A 125 2.90 -14.17 -8.33
CA PRO A 125 3.57 -14.63 -9.55
C PRO A 125 4.30 -13.52 -10.33
N PRO A 126 3.71 -12.33 -10.61
CA PRO A 126 4.45 -11.21 -11.20
C PRO A 126 5.63 -10.72 -10.35
N ASN A 127 5.50 -10.73 -9.00
CA ASN A 127 6.60 -10.36 -8.13
C ASN A 127 7.78 -11.33 -8.28
N ILE A 128 7.51 -12.65 -8.29
CA ILE A 128 8.52 -13.70 -8.50
C ILE A 128 9.21 -13.53 -9.84
N GLN A 129 8.45 -13.33 -10.92
CA GLN A 129 9.01 -13.06 -12.26
C GLN A 129 9.95 -11.86 -12.28
N GLY A 130 9.61 -10.79 -11.55
CA GLY A 130 10.46 -9.62 -11.40
C GLY A 130 11.76 -9.93 -10.66
N ILE A 131 11.72 -10.72 -9.60
CA ILE A 131 12.88 -11.17 -8.84
C ILE A 131 13.80 -12.02 -9.73
N GLU A 132 13.25 -13.06 -10.39
CA GLU A 132 14.00 -13.95 -11.29
C GLU A 132 14.68 -13.18 -12.43
N ALA A 133 13.98 -12.22 -13.02
CA ALA A 133 14.54 -11.40 -14.08
C ALA A 133 15.70 -10.53 -13.58
N CYS A 134 15.58 -9.94 -12.36
CA CYS A 134 16.68 -9.21 -11.73
C CYS A 134 17.87 -10.13 -11.41
N GLN A 135 17.63 -11.33 -10.88
CA GLN A 135 18.69 -12.31 -10.59
C GLN A 135 19.44 -12.75 -11.85
N ALA A 136 18.71 -12.95 -12.95
CA ALA A 136 19.31 -13.34 -14.23
C ALA A 136 20.23 -12.26 -14.83
N ILE A 137 19.91 -10.97 -14.63
CA ILE A 137 20.67 -9.84 -15.18
C ILE A 137 21.77 -9.39 -14.21
N MET A 138 21.50 -9.44 -12.90
CA MET A 138 22.39 -8.98 -11.84
C MET A 138 22.66 -10.11 -10.81
N PRO A 139 23.32 -11.21 -11.20
CA PRO A 139 23.45 -12.41 -10.37
C PRO A 139 24.27 -12.21 -9.09
N ASN A 140 25.14 -11.20 -9.06
CA ASN A 140 26.01 -10.90 -7.91
C ASN A 140 25.48 -9.80 -7.00
N VAL A 141 24.38 -9.13 -7.36
CA VAL A 141 23.77 -8.06 -6.56
C VAL A 141 22.80 -8.67 -5.55
N PRO A 142 22.98 -8.43 -4.24
CA PRO A 142 22.07 -8.96 -3.23
C PRO A 142 20.66 -8.37 -3.40
N GLN A 143 19.66 -9.24 -3.27
CA GLN A 143 18.26 -8.88 -3.45
C GLN A 143 17.46 -9.17 -2.20
N VAL A 144 16.54 -8.28 -1.86
CA VAL A 144 15.72 -8.34 -0.63
C VAL A 144 14.24 -8.30 -0.99
N ALA A 145 13.47 -9.21 -0.40
CA ALA A 145 12.00 -9.20 -0.47
C ALA A 145 11.44 -8.40 0.72
N VAL A 146 10.57 -7.45 0.42
CA VAL A 146 9.85 -6.61 1.40
C VAL A 146 8.36 -6.83 1.22
N PHE A 147 7.70 -7.29 2.27
CA PHE A 147 6.32 -7.80 2.19
C PHE A 147 5.30 -6.78 2.69
N ASP A 148 4.21 -6.59 1.93
CA ASP A 148 3.08 -5.76 2.38
C ASP A 148 2.41 -6.30 3.64
N THR A 149 2.48 -7.61 3.87
CA THR A 149 1.86 -8.29 5.00
C THR A 149 2.74 -8.37 6.25
N ALA A 150 4.07 -8.21 6.12
CA ALA A 150 5.02 -8.47 7.21
C ALA A 150 4.79 -7.58 8.44
N PHE A 151 4.51 -6.30 8.25
CA PHE A 151 4.25 -5.37 9.36
C PHE A 151 3.07 -5.79 10.24
N HIS A 152 2.09 -6.47 9.65
CA HIS A 152 0.89 -6.94 10.34
C HIS A 152 1.05 -8.31 11.03
N GLN A 153 2.19 -8.98 10.87
CA GLN A 153 2.45 -10.27 11.55
C GLN A 153 2.57 -10.13 13.07
N THR A 154 2.63 -8.91 13.58
CA THR A 154 2.61 -8.62 15.03
C THR A 154 1.22 -8.58 15.65
N MET A 155 0.15 -8.75 14.87
CA MET A 155 -1.22 -8.82 15.38
C MET A 155 -1.38 -10.02 16.35
N PRO A 156 -2.09 -9.83 17.46
CA PRO A 156 -2.42 -10.96 18.35
C PRO A 156 -3.48 -11.90 17.73
N LYS A 157 -3.54 -13.13 18.22
CA LYS A 157 -4.43 -14.18 17.66
C LYS A 157 -5.89 -13.74 17.58
N GLU A 158 -6.40 -13.09 18.61
CA GLU A 158 -7.76 -12.58 18.68
C GLU A 158 -8.10 -11.50 17.62
N ALA A 159 -7.08 -10.85 17.06
CA ALA A 159 -7.27 -9.87 16.00
C ALA A 159 -7.18 -10.48 14.59
N TYR A 160 -6.35 -11.52 14.40
CA TYR A 160 -6.17 -12.09 13.08
C TYR A 160 -7.01 -13.34 12.79
N MET A 161 -7.51 -14.05 13.81
CA MET A 161 -8.33 -15.25 13.59
C MET A 161 -9.73 -14.89 13.10
N TYR A 162 -10.23 -15.68 12.15
CA TYR A 162 -11.65 -15.70 11.81
C TYR A 162 -12.38 -16.74 12.64
N ALA A 163 -13.62 -16.47 13.01
CA ALA A 163 -14.46 -17.40 13.77
C ALA A 163 -15.02 -18.50 12.83
N LEU A 164 -14.12 -19.23 12.20
CA LEU A 164 -14.36 -20.42 11.39
C LEU A 164 -13.84 -21.65 12.12
N PRO A 165 -14.19 -22.89 11.70
CA PRO A 165 -13.53 -24.09 12.23
C PRO A 165 -12.02 -23.95 12.20
N TYR A 166 -11.37 -24.26 13.34
CA TYR A 166 -9.96 -23.95 13.57
C TYR A 166 -9.02 -24.66 12.57
N GLU A 167 -9.42 -25.83 12.10
CA GLU A 167 -8.71 -26.60 11.07
C GLU A 167 -8.49 -25.80 9.77
N TYR A 168 -9.37 -24.88 9.41
CA TYR A 168 -9.18 -24.05 8.20
C TYR A 168 -8.03 -23.04 8.35
N TYR A 169 -7.74 -22.64 9.58
CA TYR A 169 -6.52 -21.90 9.83
C TYR A 169 -5.28 -22.79 9.73
N GLU A 170 -5.32 -23.98 10.36
CA GLU A 170 -4.17 -24.90 10.38
C GLU A 170 -3.83 -25.45 8.98
N ASP A 171 -4.85 -25.86 8.21
CA ASP A 171 -4.65 -26.54 6.93
C ASP A 171 -4.45 -25.55 5.76
N TYR A 172 -5.07 -24.37 5.81
CA TYR A 172 -5.11 -23.44 4.69
C TYR A 172 -4.58 -22.03 5.00
N GLY A 173 -4.15 -21.76 6.22
CA GLY A 173 -3.68 -20.45 6.64
C GLY A 173 -4.76 -19.37 6.57
N ILE A 174 -6.05 -19.73 6.77
CA ILE A 174 -7.16 -18.78 6.70
C ILE A 174 -7.17 -17.90 7.95
N ARG A 175 -6.59 -16.71 7.79
CA ARG A 175 -6.51 -15.66 8.82
C ARG A 175 -6.50 -14.28 8.19
N ARG A 176 -6.62 -13.23 9.01
CA ARG A 176 -6.30 -11.86 8.59
C ARG A 176 -4.79 -11.70 8.43
N TYR A 177 -4.34 -11.25 7.26
CA TYR A 177 -2.94 -10.89 7.01
C TYR A 177 -2.75 -9.37 7.04
N GLY A 178 -3.65 -8.63 6.42
CA GLY A 178 -3.50 -7.20 6.21
C GLY A 178 -2.52 -6.86 5.09
N PHE A 179 -2.65 -5.65 4.56
CA PHE A 179 -1.84 -5.17 3.44
C PHE A 179 -1.47 -3.70 3.64
N HIS A 180 -0.74 -3.09 2.71
CA HIS A 180 -0.16 -1.75 2.82
C HIS A 180 0.78 -1.62 4.03
N GLY A 181 1.33 -2.73 4.53
CA GLY A 181 2.14 -2.74 5.75
C GLY A 181 3.36 -1.85 5.67
N THR A 182 4.02 -1.78 4.51
CA THR A 182 5.15 -0.90 4.24
C THR A 182 4.76 0.58 4.41
N SER A 183 3.61 0.98 3.88
CA SER A 183 3.06 2.33 4.04
C SER A 183 2.71 2.64 5.49
N HIS A 184 1.95 1.75 6.16
CA HIS A 184 1.58 1.93 7.57
C HIS A 184 2.80 2.05 8.48
N LYS A 185 3.83 1.23 8.25
CA LYS A 185 5.11 1.28 8.98
C LYS A 185 5.81 2.62 8.77
N TYR A 186 5.94 3.06 7.51
CA TYR A 186 6.60 4.30 7.16
C TYR A 186 5.96 5.52 7.83
N VAL A 187 4.65 5.71 7.63
CA VAL A 187 3.96 6.91 8.13
C VAL A 187 3.87 6.93 9.66
N ALA A 188 3.82 5.76 10.31
CA ALA A 188 3.84 5.68 11.77
C ALA A 188 5.21 6.08 12.34
N GLN A 189 6.31 5.60 11.75
CA GLN A 189 7.66 6.01 12.12
C GLN A 189 7.86 7.51 11.92
N ARG A 190 7.43 8.02 10.76
CA ARG A 190 7.53 9.45 10.47
C ARG A 190 6.72 10.32 11.45
N CYS A 191 5.54 9.86 11.83
CA CYS A 191 4.73 10.55 12.85
C CYS A 191 5.44 10.62 14.21
N ALA A 192 6.08 9.54 14.63
CA ALA A 192 6.84 9.54 15.90
C ALA A 192 8.00 10.55 15.87
N GLU A 193 8.72 10.64 14.74
CA GLU A 193 9.76 11.64 14.51
C GLU A 193 9.21 13.07 14.61
N LEU A 194 8.08 13.35 13.93
CA LEU A 194 7.42 14.66 13.95
C LEU A 194 6.92 15.04 15.35
N MET A 195 6.46 14.05 16.12
CA MET A 195 6.04 14.25 17.49
C MET A 195 7.21 14.36 18.49
N GLY A 196 8.45 14.05 18.08
CA GLY A 196 9.60 13.98 18.96
C GLY A 196 9.46 12.93 20.07
N LYS A 197 8.76 11.82 19.78
CA LYS A 197 8.46 10.74 20.73
C LYS A 197 8.98 9.40 20.25
N HIS A 198 9.24 8.50 21.20
CA HIS A 198 9.59 7.13 20.84
C HIS A 198 8.35 6.35 20.42
N MET A 199 8.47 5.51 19.41
CA MET A 199 7.35 4.69 18.90
C MET A 199 6.71 3.80 19.97
N SER A 200 7.51 3.31 20.93
CA SER A 200 7.04 2.48 22.06
C SER A 200 5.96 3.16 22.91
N ASP A 201 5.92 4.48 22.91
CA ASP A 201 5.06 5.28 23.78
C ASP A 201 3.77 5.72 23.11
N LEU A 202 3.61 5.37 21.82
CA LEU A 202 2.53 5.88 20.98
C LEU A 202 1.49 4.82 20.62
N ARG A 203 0.24 5.28 20.54
CA ARG A 203 -0.91 4.61 19.94
C ARG A 203 -1.32 5.41 18.72
N ILE A 204 -1.09 4.85 17.55
CA ILE A 204 -1.27 5.54 16.27
C ILE A 204 -2.31 4.82 15.44
N ILE A 205 -3.22 5.56 14.82
CA ILE A 205 -4.10 5.06 13.78
C ILE A 205 -3.64 5.65 12.45
N THR A 206 -3.31 4.77 11.51
CA THR A 206 -2.89 5.17 10.17
C THR A 206 -3.99 4.85 9.16
N CYS A 207 -4.43 5.86 8.42
CA CYS A 207 -5.48 5.79 7.41
C CYS A 207 -4.84 5.91 6.02
N HIS A 208 -4.49 4.77 5.41
CA HIS A 208 -4.03 4.70 4.03
C HIS A 208 -5.25 4.69 3.11
N LEU A 209 -5.60 5.85 2.58
CA LEU A 209 -6.82 6.06 1.81
C LEU A 209 -6.46 6.37 0.35
N GLY A 210 -6.57 5.36 -0.51
CA GLY A 210 -6.36 5.43 -1.95
C GLY A 210 -7.47 4.69 -2.70
N ASN A 211 -7.23 4.29 -3.95
CA ASN A 211 -8.17 3.42 -4.66
C ASN A 211 -8.32 2.05 -3.96
N GLY A 212 -7.21 1.50 -3.40
CA GLY A 212 -7.23 0.55 -2.29
C GLY A 212 -7.10 1.33 -0.98
N SER A 213 -7.86 0.96 0.05
CA SER A 213 -7.87 1.68 1.33
C SER A 213 -7.80 0.73 2.51
N SER A 214 -7.00 1.09 3.51
CA SER A 214 -6.92 0.38 4.79
C SER A 214 -6.66 1.33 5.95
N VAL A 215 -7.06 0.92 7.14
CA VAL A 215 -6.71 1.56 8.40
C VAL A 215 -6.00 0.55 9.28
N SER A 216 -4.98 0.96 10.00
CA SER A 216 -4.25 0.10 10.95
C SER A 216 -4.16 0.74 12.32
N ALA A 217 -4.29 -0.10 13.35
CA ALA A 217 -4.04 0.24 14.74
C ALA A 217 -2.61 -0.14 15.10
N ILE A 218 -1.81 0.83 15.53
CA ILE A 218 -0.39 0.64 15.84
C ILE A 218 -0.15 1.06 17.28
N LYS A 219 0.29 0.12 18.12
CA LYS A 219 0.58 0.35 19.53
C LYS A 219 2.01 -0.06 19.85
N GLY A 220 2.79 0.85 20.40
CA GLY A 220 4.19 0.57 20.72
C GLY A 220 5.04 0.18 19.51
N GLY A 221 4.75 0.73 18.33
CA GLY A 221 5.44 0.43 17.08
C GLY A 221 5.02 -0.88 16.39
N ARG A 222 4.03 -1.60 16.92
CA ARG A 222 3.54 -2.88 16.41
C ARG A 222 2.13 -2.75 15.87
N SER A 223 1.86 -3.30 14.69
CA SER A 223 0.49 -3.44 14.20
C SER A 223 -0.27 -4.42 15.09
N ILE A 224 -1.39 -3.98 15.66
CA ILE A 224 -2.23 -4.82 16.52
C ILE A 224 -3.59 -5.13 15.89
N ASP A 225 -3.99 -4.40 14.87
CA ASP A 225 -5.15 -4.68 14.03
C ASP A 225 -5.06 -3.90 12.72
N THR A 226 -5.76 -4.39 11.68
CA THR A 226 -5.86 -3.71 10.39
C THR A 226 -7.15 -4.13 9.67
N THR A 227 -7.63 -3.31 8.75
CA THR A 227 -8.95 -3.53 8.11
C THR A 227 -8.93 -4.53 6.98
N MET A 228 -7.88 -4.58 6.15
CA MET A 228 -7.77 -5.62 5.12
C MET A 228 -7.61 -6.98 5.78
N GLY A 229 -8.17 -8.01 5.18
CA GLY A 229 -8.34 -9.32 5.79
C GLY A 229 -7.40 -10.38 5.25
N PHE A 230 -7.97 -11.55 4.94
CA PHE A 230 -7.33 -12.63 4.21
C PHE A 230 -6.86 -12.16 2.82
N THR A 231 -7.67 -11.30 2.19
CA THR A 231 -7.37 -10.63 0.92
C THR A 231 -7.50 -9.11 1.07
N PRO A 232 -7.04 -8.32 0.10
CA PRO A 232 -7.24 -6.86 0.09
C PRO A 232 -8.70 -6.41 -0.16
N LEU A 233 -9.65 -7.33 -0.25
CA LEU A 233 -11.07 -7.03 -0.46
C LEU A 233 -11.77 -6.55 0.81
N SER A 234 -11.48 -7.19 1.96
CA SER A 234 -12.11 -6.92 3.25
C SER A 234 -11.78 -5.52 3.78
N GLY A 235 -12.60 -5.01 4.67
CA GLY A 235 -12.40 -3.77 5.41
C GLY A 235 -13.21 -2.60 4.91
N LEU A 236 -12.54 -1.54 4.47
CA LEU A 236 -13.17 -0.31 4.01
C LEU A 236 -13.86 -0.45 2.65
N ILE A 237 -14.85 0.40 2.41
CA ILE A 237 -15.32 0.68 1.05
C ILE A 237 -14.16 1.32 0.28
N MET A 238 -13.89 0.86 -0.94
CA MET A 238 -12.76 1.33 -1.75
C MET A 238 -13.25 1.90 -3.10
N GLY A 239 -12.36 2.20 -4.01
CA GLY A 239 -12.75 2.69 -5.34
C GLY A 239 -13.72 1.75 -6.07
N THR A 240 -13.34 0.47 -6.16
CA THR A 240 -14.12 -0.59 -6.85
C THR A 240 -14.45 -1.79 -5.98
N ARG A 241 -13.90 -1.91 -4.77
CA ARG A 241 -14.07 -3.04 -3.85
C ARG A 241 -15.13 -2.75 -2.81
N THR A 242 -15.92 -3.78 -2.48
CA THR A 242 -17.01 -3.66 -1.49
C THR A 242 -16.52 -3.26 -0.09
N GLY A 243 -15.33 -3.74 0.33
CA GLY A 243 -15.02 -3.87 1.75
C GLY A 243 -15.86 -4.95 2.41
N ASP A 244 -16.06 -4.83 3.72
CA ASP A 244 -16.86 -5.80 4.48
C ASP A 244 -18.33 -5.79 4.06
N ILE A 245 -18.83 -6.98 3.75
CA ILE A 245 -20.26 -7.27 3.51
C ILE A 245 -20.68 -8.48 4.34
N ASP A 246 -21.99 -8.72 4.45
CA ASP A 246 -22.51 -9.96 4.99
C ASP A 246 -22.15 -11.11 4.02
N PRO A 247 -21.46 -12.18 4.48
CA PRO A 247 -21.08 -13.31 3.62
C PRO A 247 -22.27 -13.99 2.91
N ALA A 248 -23.47 -13.95 3.50
CA ALA A 248 -24.68 -14.50 2.91
C ALA A 248 -25.13 -13.78 1.62
N ILE A 249 -24.62 -12.59 1.36
CA ILE A 249 -24.88 -11.86 0.10
C ILE A 249 -24.31 -12.61 -1.11
N VAL A 250 -23.18 -13.29 -0.95
CA VAL A 250 -22.52 -14.02 -2.07
C VAL A 250 -23.46 -15.13 -2.63
N PRO A 251 -23.85 -16.15 -1.85
CA PRO A 251 -24.76 -17.18 -2.35
C PRO A 251 -26.13 -16.63 -2.74
N PHE A 252 -26.60 -15.55 -2.06
CA PHE A 252 -27.87 -14.90 -2.44
C PHE A 252 -27.80 -14.28 -3.84
N LEU A 253 -26.71 -13.60 -4.20
CA LEU A 253 -26.52 -13.06 -5.55
C LEU A 253 -26.44 -14.17 -6.59
N MET A 254 -25.68 -15.24 -6.32
CA MET A 254 -25.58 -16.39 -7.21
C MET A 254 -26.96 -16.98 -7.51
N ASP A 255 -27.79 -17.18 -6.48
CA ASP A 255 -29.15 -17.69 -6.63
C ASP A 255 -30.06 -16.75 -7.43
N LYS A 256 -30.04 -15.43 -7.14
CA LYS A 256 -30.93 -14.46 -7.76
C LYS A 256 -30.58 -14.07 -9.18
N THR A 257 -29.29 -14.09 -9.51
CA THR A 257 -28.79 -13.59 -10.80
C THR A 257 -28.34 -14.70 -11.74
N GLY A 258 -28.07 -15.90 -11.21
CA GLY A 258 -27.43 -16.99 -11.95
C GLY A 258 -25.93 -16.81 -12.19
N MET A 259 -25.31 -15.81 -11.56
CA MET A 259 -23.86 -15.55 -11.65
C MET A 259 -23.06 -16.72 -11.07
N SER A 260 -21.93 -17.03 -11.71
CA SER A 260 -20.92 -17.93 -11.15
C SER A 260 -20.20 -17.26 -9.95
N TYR A 261 -19.42 -18.07 -9.22
CA TYR A 261 -18.56 -17.53 -8.16
C TYR A 261 -17.59 -16.46 -8.68
N GLU A 262 -16.95 -16.71 -9.82
CA GLU A 262 -15.99 -15.81 -10.46
C GLU A 262 -16.64 -14.48 -10.88
N GLU A 263 -17.88 -14.52 -11.35
CA GLU A 263 -18.64 -13.31 -11.69
C GLU A 263 -18.99 -12.50 -10.46
N VAL A 264 -19.42 -13.14 -9.36
CA VAL A 264 -19.67 -12.44 -8.09
C VAL A 264 -18.38 -11.90 -7.49
N ASP A 265 -17.26 -12.65 -7.55
CA ASP A 265 -15.95 -12.16 -7.12
C ASP A 265 -15.52 -10.92 -7.92
N LYS A 266 -15.73 -10.94 -9.25
CA LYS A 266 -15.49 -9.78 -10.11
C LYS A 266 -16.34 -8.56 -9.69
N VAL A 267 -17.63 -8.77 -9.41
CA VAL A 267 -18.53 -7.71 -8.92
C VAL A 267 -17.96 -7.11 -7.63
N MET A 268 -17.57 -7.94 -6.64
CA MET A 268 -17.05 -7.47 -5.37
C MET A 268 -15.73 -6.72 -5.48
N ASN A 269 -14.86 -7.11 -6.41
CA ASN A 269 -13.51 -6.55 -6.55
C ASN A 269 -13.41 -5.38 -7.53
N LYS A 270 -14.24 -5.35 -8.60
CA LYS A 270 -14.06 -4.46 -9.75
C LYS A 270 -15.25 -3.53 -10.03
N GLU A 271 -16.44 -3.87 -9.57
CA GLU A 271 -17.69 -3.21 -9.98
C GLU A 271 -18.44 -2.60 -8.78
N SER A 272 -17.89 -2.72 -7.58
CA SER A 272 -18.48 -2.28 -6.31
C SER A 272 -17.83 -0.99 -5.78
N GLY A 273 -17.75 -0.85 -4.49
CA GLY A 273 -17.16 0.31 -3.83
C GLY A 273 -17.88 1.61 -4.14
N VAL A 274 -17.16 2.72 -4.16
CA VAL A 274 -17.76 4.03 -4.48
C VAL A 274 -18.21 4.10 -5.93
N LEU A 275 -17.57 3.35 -6.85
CA LEU A 275 -18.03 3.18 -8.24
C LEU A 275 -19.42 2.58 -8.29
N GLY A 276 -19.63 1.42 -7.67
CA GLY A 276 -20.91 0.70 -7.69
C GLY A 276 -22.03 1.47 -7.02
N ILE A 277 -21.74 2.16 -5.91
CA ILE A 277 -22.73 2.98 -5.20
C ILE A 277 -23.07 4.25 -5.99
N SER A 278 -22.07 4.98 -6.46
CA SER A 278 -22.28 6.24 -7.17
C SER A 278 -22.84 6.02 -8.58
N GLY A 279 -22.36 5.00 -9.28
CA GLY A 279 -22.59 4.78 -10.71
C GLY A 279 -21.88 5.81 -11.59
N VAL A 280 -20.84 6.51 -11.05
CA VAL A 280 -20.14 7.61 -11.75
C VAL A 280 -18.70 7.24 -12.04
N SER A 281 -17.90 6.98 -11.00
CA SER A 281 -16.46 6.73 -11.12
C SER A 281 -15.91 6.05 -9.87
N ASN A 282 -14.73 5.47 -9.97
CA ASN A 282 -13.90 5.08 -8.81
C ASN A 282 -12.91 6.19 -8.41
N ASP A 283 -12.79 7.26 -9.19
CA ASP A 283 -11.97 8.42 -8.86
C ASP A 283 -12.73 9.36 -7.93
N PHE A 284 -12.22 9.51 -6.70
CA PHE A 284 -12.84 10.34 -5.67
C PHE A 284 -13.00 11.81 -6.09
N ARG A 285 -12.10 12.35 -6.92
CA ARG A 285 -12.19 13.73 -7.43
C ARG A 285 -13.46 13.91 -8.26
N VAL A 286 -13.75 12.95 -9.15
CA VAL A 286 -14.95 12.95 -9.98
C VAL A 286 -16.21 12.78 -9.14
N ILE A 287 -16.15 11.93 -8.10
CA ILE A 287 -17.28 11.71 -7.19
C ILE A 287 -17.55 12.93 -6.34
N GLU A 288 -16.53 13.61 -5.81
CA GLU A 288 -16.64 14.86 -5.05
C GLU A 288 -17.29 15.96 -5.91
N GLU A 289 -16.85 16.12 -7.14
CA GLU A 289 -17.42 17.08 -8.10
C GLU A 289 -18.91 16.75 -8.40
N ALA A 290 -19.21 15.49 -8.70
CA ALA A 290 -20.59 15.06 -8.94
C ALA A 290 -21.50 15.30 -7.70
N ALA A 291 -20.99 15.01 -6.50
CA ALA A 291 -21.72 15.25 -5.26
C ALA A 291 -21.98 16.74 -5.01
N ALA A 292 -20.99 17.61 -5.28
CA ALA A 292 -21.12 19.06 -5.19
C ALA A 292 -22.17 19.61 -6.18
N ASN A 293 -22.27 18.98 -7.36
CA ASN A 293 -23.28 19.29 -8.38
C ASN A 293 -24.66 18.64 -8.13
N GLY A 294 -24.87 18.08 -6.92
CA GLY A 294 -26.17 17.56 -6.50
C GLY A 294 -26.45 16.10 -6.84
N HIS A 295 -25.47 15.33 -7.33
CA HIS A 295 -25.66 13.90 -7.63
C HIS A 295 -25.84 13.09 -6.34
N LYS A 296 -27.07 12.64 -6.08
CA LYS A 296 -27.46 12.00 -4.80
C LYS A 296 -26.66 10.75 -4.45
N ARG A 297 -26.42 9.86 -5.43
CA ARG A 297 -25.67 8.61 -5.19
C ARG A 297 -24.17 8.86 -4.99
N ALA A 298 -23.59 9.86 -5.64
CA ALA A 298 -22.21 10.27 -5.39
C ALA A 298 -22.04 10.78 -3.95
N LYS A 299 -22.97 11.64 -3.49
CA LYS A 299 -23.01 12.10 -2.10
C LYS A 299 -23.19 10.94 -1.10
N LEU A 300 -24.04 9.96 -1.42
CA LEU A 300 -24.21 8.75 -0.60
C LEU A 300 -22.92 7.95 -0.52
N ALA A 301 -22.23 7.73 -1.63
CA ALA A 301 -20.97 6.98 -1.68
C ALA A 301 -19.88 7.61 -0.80
N LEU A 302 -19.72 8.94 -0.86
CA LEU A 302 -18.81 9.67 0.02
C LEU A 302 -19.21 9.54 1.49
N ASN A 303 -20.48 9.72 1.83
CA ASN A 303 -20.95 9.60 3.20
C ASN A 303 -20.74 8.20 3.78
N MET A 304 -20.98 7.15 2.98
CA MET A 304 -20.71 5.75 3.36
C MET A 304 -19.22 5.52 3.60
N PHE A 305 -18.36 6.05 2.75
CA PHE A 305 -16.91 5.96 2.92
C PHE A 305 -16.45 6.65 4.21
N HIS A 306 -16.84 7.91 4.43
CA HIS A 306 -16.49 8.66 5.64
C HIS A 306 -17.00 7.96 6.92
N TYR A 307 -18.24 7.45 6.89
CA TYR A 307 -18.83 6.71 8.00
C TYR A 307 -18.04 5.45 8.34
N LYS A 308 -17.65 4.66 7.31
CA LYS A 308 -16.85 3.43 7.52
C LYS A 308 -15.49 3.74 8.11
N VAL A 309 -14.76 4.73 7.60
CA VAL A 309 -13.44 5.11 8.13
C VAL A 309 -13.56 5.58 9.58
N ARG A 310 -14.51 6.48 9.87
CA ARG A 310 -14.77 6.97 11.24
C ARG A 310 -15.07 5.83 12.21
N ARG A 311 -15.94 4.89 11.81
CA ARG A 311 -16.31 3.72 12.61
C ARG A 311 -15.07 2.89 12.97
N VAL A 312 -14.18 2.68 12.01
CA VAL A 312 -12.95 1.92 12.23
C VAL A 312 -11.99 2.65 13.15
N ILE A 313 -11.81 3.96 12.99
CA ILE A 313 -10.99 4.77 13.90
C ILE A 313 -11.50 4.64 15.34
N GLY A 314 -12.81 4.74 15.56
CA GLY A 314 -13.41 4.56 16.89
C GLY A 314 -13.18 3.16 17.46
N ALA A 315 -13.33 2.10 16.64
CA ALA A 315 -13.08 0.72 17.04
C ALA A 315 -11.60 0.51 17.43
N PHE A 316 -10.67 1.01 16.61
CA PHE A 316 -9.23 0.87 16.86
C PHE A 316 -8.76 1.69 18.07
N ALA A 317 -9.34 2.87 18.29
CA ALA A 317 -9.09 3.62 19.51
C ALA A 317 -9.52 2.84 20.77
N ALA A 318 -10.66 2.14 20.71
CA ALA A 318 -11.13 1.27 21.81
C ALA A 318 -10.18 0.08 22.03
N VAL A 319 -9.76 -0.61 20.97
CA VAL A 319 -8.82 -1.76 21.04
C VAL A 319 -7.47 -1.36 21.63
N MET A 320 -6.98 -0.17 21.31
CA MET A 320 -5.70 0.34 21.84
C MET A 320 -5.80 0.92 23.28
N GLY A 321 -7.03 1.18 23.76
CA GLY A 321 -7.25 1.89 25.01
C GLY A 321 -6.98 3.40 24.89
N GLY A 322 -7.23 3.97 23.72
CA GLY A 322 -7.01 5.37 23.36
C GLY A 322 -6.18 5.53 22.09
N VAL A 323 -5.96 6.79 21.69
CA VAL A 323 -5.18 7.15 20.50
C VAL A 323 -4.40 8.43 20.78
N ASP A 324 -3.17 8.51 20.30
CA ASP A 324 -2.29 9.67 20.47
C ASP A 324 -2.17 10.45 19.15
N ALA A 325 -2.23 9.74 18.01
CA ALA A 325 -2.20 10.36 16.68
C ALA A 325 -3.05 9.59 15.65
N ILE A 326 -3.65 10.35 14.72
CA ILE A 326 -4.33 9.83 13.51
C ILE A 326 -3.59 10.39 12.30
N ILE A 327 -3.24 9.52 11.35
CA ILE A 327 -2.49 9.87 10.15
C ILE A 327 -3.33 9.60 8.91
N PHE A 328 -3.40 10.57 8.01
CA PHE A 328 -3.98 10.44 6.68
C PHE A 328 -2.86 10.36 5.64
N THR A 329 -2.91 9.32 4.79
CA THR A 329 -1.91 9.06 3.76
C THR A 329 -2.55 8.45 2.51
N ALA A 330 -1.78 8.27 1.45
CA ALA A 330 -2.22 7.88 0.12
C ALA A 330 -3.13 8.90 -0.55
N GLY A 331 -3.49 8.66 -1.81
CA GLY A 331 -4.05 9.68 -2.69
C GLY A 331 -5.24 10.45 -2.14
N ILE A 332 -6.21 9.77 -1.51
CA ILE A 332 -7.39 10.40 -0.90
C ILE A 332 -7.01 11.05 0.44
N GLY A 333 -6.23 10.35 1.27
CA GLY A 333 -5.80 10.85 2.57
C GLY A 333 -4.94 12.10 2.46
N GLU A 334 -4.03 12.15 1.49
CA GLU A 334 -3.10 13.25 1.26
C GLU A 334 -3.76 14.47 0.61
N ASN A 335 -4.72 14.26 -0.29
CA ASN A 335 -5.27 15.32 -1.13
C ASN A 335 -6.73 15.68 -0.81
N GLY A 336 -7.46 14.82 -0.09
CA GLY A 336 -8.90 14.98 0.18
C GLY A 336 -9.17 15.85 1.41
N ILE A 337 -9.08 17.18 1.30
CA ILE A 337 -9.32 18.13 2.39
C ILE A 337 -10.69 17.88 3.04
N GLY A 338 -11.75 17.83 2.23
CA GLY A 338 -13.12 17.57 2.70
C GLY A 338 -13.31 16.17 3.27
N ASN A 339 -12.59 15.16 2.75
CA ASN A 339 -12.65 13.79 3.27
C ASN A 339 -12.07 13.71 4.69
N ARG A 340 -10.91 14.34 4.94
CA ARG A 340 -10.30 14.37 6.28
C ARG A 340 -11.19 15.06 7.29
N ASP A 341 -11.76 16.21 6.92
CA ASP A 341 -12.71 16.96 7.75
C ASP A 341 -13.94 16.11 8.06
N ALA A 342 -14.60 15.54 7.03
CA ALA A 342 -15.78 14.71 7.18
C ALA A 342 -15.52 13.44 8.00
N ILE A 343 -14.35 12.83 7.91
CA ILE A 343 -13.97 11.67 8.71
C ILE A 343 -13.80 12.06 10.18
N CYS A 344 -13.11 13.15 10.47
CA CYS A 344 -12.82 13.58 11.84
C CYS A 344 -14.02 14.19 12.55
N ASN A 345 -14.99 14.72 11.81
CA ASN A 345 -16.24 15.23 12.38
C ASN A 345 -17.02 14.08 13.05
N GLY A 346 -17.18 14.17 14.38
CA GLY A 346 -17.77 13.12 15.23
C GLY A 346 -16.75 12.23 15.94
N LEU A 347 -15.43 12.58 15.87
CA LEU A 347 -14.37 11.96 16.67
C LEU A 347 -13.89 12.87 17.83
N GLU A 348 -14.55 14.00 18.07
CA GLU A 348 -14.18 14.98 19.10
C GLU A 348 -14.15 14.37 20.50
N TYR A 349 -14.97 13.35 20.76
CA TYR A 349 -14.95 12.60 22.03
C TYR A 349 -13.61 11.89 22.31
N LEU A 350 -12.81 11.60 21.28
CA LEU A 350 -11.43 11.13 21.41
C LEU A 350 -10.44 12.24 21.74
N GLY A 351 -10.88 13.50 21.61
CA GLY A 351 -10.05 14.68 21.76
C GLY A 351 -9.40 15.17 20.47
N THR A 352 -9.94 14.78 19.31
CA THR A 352 -9.51 15.27 18.00
C THR A 352 -10.14 16.64 17.71
N ARG A 353 -9.36 17.52 17.09
CA ARG A 353 -9.85 18.76 16.47
C ARG A 353 -8.99 19.05 15.24
N ILE A 354 -9.63 19.22 14.08
CA ILE A 354 -8.94 19.69 12.85
C ILE A 354 -8.91 21.23 12.88
N ASP A 355 -7.78 21.79 12.45
CA ASP A 355 -7.66 23.20 12.11
C ASP A 355 -7.95 23.35 10.61
N PRO A 356 -9.00 24.10 10.20
CA PRO A 356 -9.37 24.23 8.79
C PRO A 356 -8.29 24.85 7.90
N GLU A 357 -7.51 25.79 8.43
CA GLU A 357 -6.45 26.44 7.65
C GLU A 357 -5.28 25.48 7.46
N ARG A 358 -4.84 24.79 8.51
CA ARG A 358 -3.79 23.76 8.43
C ARG A 358 -4.22 22.58 7.57
N ASN A 359 -5.50 22.19 7.60
CA ASN A 359 -6.03 21.12 6.77
C ASN A 359 -6.10 21.48 5.28
N ASN A 360 -6.01 22.76 4.92
CA ASN A 360 -6.08 23.21 3.53
C ASN A 360 -4.77 22.96 2.77
N ILE A 361 -4.33 21.70 2.75
CA ILE A 361 -3.11 21.23 2.07
C ILE A 361 -3.39 20.00 1.21
N ARG A 362 -2.55 19.78 0.21
CA ARG A 362 -2.56 18.60 -0.66
C ARG A 362 -1.13 18.09 -0.86
N GLY A 363 -0.93 16.77 -0.65
CA GLY A 363 0.34 16.09 -0.92
C GLY A 363 1.55 16.62 -0.15
N LYS A 364 1.34 17.27 1.02
CA LYS A 364 2.39 17.83 1.85
C LYS A 364 2.31 17.28 3.26
N GLU A 365 3.48 17.03 3.85
CA GLU A 365 3.59 16.62 5.25
C GLU A 365 3.25 17.80 6.17
N GLN A 366 2.25 17.60 7.05
CA GLN A 366 1.84 18.63 8.00
C GLN A 366 1.01 18.07 9.15
N GLU A 367 1.19 18.63 10.36
CA GLU A 367 0.22 18.51 11.43
C GLU A 367 -0.97 19.43 11.13
N ILE A 368 -2.18 18.85 11.11
CA ILE A 368 -3.44 19.54 10.80
C ILE A 368 -4.37 19.64 12.01
N SER A 369 -3.89 19.27 13.20
CA SER A 369 -4.66 19.45 14.44
C SER A 369 -4.75 20.92 14.85
N ALA A 370 -5.91 21.31 15.39
CA ALA A 370 -6.11 22.60 16.03
C ALA A 370 -5.34 22.70 17.35
N GLU A 371 -5.10 23.90 17.80
CA GLU A 371 -4.52 24.15 19.11
C GLU A 371 -5.39 23.52 20.21
N GLY A 372 -4.76 22.89 21.20
CA GLY A 372 -5.45 22.17 22.27
C GLY A 372 -6.06 20.82 21.88
N SER A 373 -5.89 20.35 20.65
CA SER A 373 -6.24 18.97 20.27
C SER A 373 -5.38 17.98 21.08
N LYS A 374 -6.04 17.07 21.81
CA LYS A 374 -5.34 16.04 22.61
C LYS A 374 -4.76 14.95 21.70
N VAL A 375 -5.50 14.56 20.68
CA VAL A 375 -5.06 13.64 19.65
C VAL A 375 -4.51 14.45 18.48
N LYS A 376 -3.27 14.16 18.09
CA LYS A 376 -2.64 14.81 16.95
C LYS A 376 -3.16 14.24 15.64
N ILE A 377 -3.32 15.08 14.64
CA ILE A 377 -3.79 14.68 13.31
C ILE A 377 -2.74 15.14 12.29
N PHE A 378 -2.28 14.20 11.48
CA PHE A 378 -1.25 14.48 10.48
C PHE A 378 -1.71 14.09 9.07
N VAL A 379 -1.23 14.83 8.09
CA VAL A 379 -1.09 14.36 6.70
C VAL A 379 0.37 14.01 6.52
N ILE A 380 0.66 12.77 6.17
CA ILE A 380 2.02 12.29 5.89
C ILE A 380 1.97 11.54 4.56
N PRO A 381 2.51 12.10 3.47
CA PRO A 381 2.64 11.38 2.22
C PRO A 381 3.43 10.08 2.40
N THR A 382 2.87 8.97 1.91
CA THR A 382 3.56 7.68 1.98
C THR A 382 4.76 7.65 1.05
N ASN A 383 5.80 6.94 1.46
CA ASN A 383 6.98 6.67 0.64
C ASN A 383 7.41 5.22 0.87
N GLU A 384 6.73 4.31 0.17
CA GLU A 384 6.98 2.88 0.29
C GLU A 384 8.36 2.52 -0.27
N GLU A 385 8.80 3.20 -1.32
CA GLU A 385 10.08 2.96 -1.97
C GLU A 385 11.25 3.24 -1.03
N ILE A 386 11.21 4.34 -0.27
CA ILE A 386 12.25 4.63 0.72
C ILE A 386 12.25 3.59 1.85
N MET A 387 11.08 3.10 2.25
CA MET A 387 10.99 2.08 3.29
C MET A 387 11.55 0.74 2.80
N ILE A 388 11.26 0.36 1.56
CA ILE A 388 11.86 -0.82 0.92
C ILE A 388 13.38 -0.66 0.84
N ALA A 389 13.87 0.50 0.44
CA ALA A 389 15.30 0.78 0.35
C ALA A 389 16.00 0.75 1.72
N ARG A 390 15.38 1.29 2.77
CA ARG A 390 15.90 1.22 4.16
C ARG A 390 16.00 -0.23 4.65
N ASP A 391 14.97 -1.04 4.44
CA ASP A 391 15.00 -2.45 4.81
C ASP A 391 16.05 -3.22 3.99
N THR A 392 16.18 -2.92 2.70
CA THR A 392 17.21 -3.49 1.82
C THR A 392 18.60 -3.12 2.32
N GLN A 393 18.86 -1.85 2.63
CA GLN A 393 20.14 -1.40 3.19
C GLN A 393 20.45 -2.10 4.52
N ARG A 394 19.48 -2.17 5.44
CA ARG A 394 19.63 -2.83 6.75
C ARG A 394 20.08 -4.28 6.62
N ILE A 395 19.42 -5.03 5.74
CA ILE A 395 19.70 -6.46 5.55
C ILE A 395 21.03 -6.68 4.85
N THR A 396 21.30 -5.96 3.77
CA THR A 396 22.53 -6.15 2.97
C THR A 396 23.78 -5.61 3.65
N SER A 397 23.66 -4.58 4.49
CA SER A 397 24.79 -4.09 5.30
C SER A 397 25.25 -5.10 6.36
N ALA A 398 24.37 -6.01 6.79
CA ALA A 398 24.73 -7.10 7.70
C ALA A 398 25.56 -8.19 7.02
N LEU A 399 25.52 -8.32 5.69
CA LEU A 399 26.32 -9.28 4.92
C LEU A 399 27.80 -8.87 4.77
N LYS A 400 28.10 -7.58 4.96
CA LYS A 400 29.46 -7.02 4.81
C LYS A 400 30.26 -7.04 6.13
N LYS A 401 29.67 -7.54 7.21
CA LYS A 401 30.29 -7.76 8.52
C LYS A 401 30.63 -9.22 8.73
#